data_417ce746682f5e256eac8ee2b1b4c219
#
_entry.id   417ce746682f5e256eac8ee2b1b4c219
#
_cell.length_a   1.000
_cell.length_b   1.000
_cell.length_c   1.000
_cell.angle_alpha   90.00
_cell.angle_beta   90.00
_cell.angle_gamma   90.00
#
_symmetry.space_group_name_H-M   'P 1'
#
loop_
_entity.id
_entity.type
_entity.pdbx_description
1 polymer ?
#
loop_
_entity_poly.entity_id
_entity_poly.type
_entity_poly.pdbx_seq_one_letter_code
_entity_poly.pdbx_strand_id
1 'polypeptide(L)'
;MPGVLRNMIGIHAFSRRSGKNHPCISREGGKLTACKSVFNMFSTVEHQPHSAKKRLVSNIYSKSYLQSSAQLHENSLILLRDRFLPFIQEAVITQTALDVHDMNNGFTMDFMSAYQFGLACSTRLSIDSSAKHHYLQQYHSRKDYEFHSQEIPRVKAWCKWLGFPLVPKQIEEANDFIEEMGMRMCNDADAYLENLPSAGVEPVVYKQFKNGLAKQRQKSGEKASQAEIEHQRLEVASEMLDHLSAGQETSAIALTYLYYEMSQRPDLQEQLRQELLSLSPQIVWPPTAEFELPSPKLIDALPLLHAIIIETLRLHAPIPGLEPRITPAGGCSLAGYDNIPAKVRVSAMPYALHRNAEVYPEPESWRPERWLKASEMEMKEMLRWFWAFGSGGRMCIGSNLAMQEMKLVVTAVYTNWRTVIVNDEGIEEIDAYTTRPRSNRLILRFVHV
;
A
#
# COMPACT_ATOMS: atom_id res chain seq x y z
N MET A 1 -6.33 21.65 -14.57
CA MET A 1 -6.74 20.33 -15.09
C MET A 1 -6.98 19.26 -14.00
N PRO A 2 -6.16 19.08 -12.94
CA PRO A 2 -6.43 18.05 -11.92
C PRO A 2 -7.82 18.15 -11.27
N GLY A 3 -8.35 19.36 -11.09
CA GLY A 3 -9.64 19.55 -10.44
C GLY A 3 -10.86 19.00 -11.19
N VAL A 4 -10.80 18.94 -12.53
CA VAL A 4 -11.91 18.45 -13.36
C VAL A 4 -12.01 16.92 -13.31
N LEU A 5 -10.87 16.23 -13.28
CA LEU A 5 -10.83 14.76 -13.19
C LEU A 5 -11.31 14.21 -11.85
N ARG A 6 -11.28 15.02 -10.78
CA ARG A 6 -11.76 14.61 -9.45
C ARG A 6 -13.23 14.18 -9.41
N ASN A 7 -14.06 14.79 -10.23
CA ASN A 7 -15.51 14.56 -10.24
C ASN A 7 -15.94 13.46 -11.23
N MET A 8 -15.00 12.87 -11.97
CA MET A 8 -15.31 11.80 -12.91
C MET A 8 -15.41 10.45 -12.21
N ILE A 9 -16.29 9.58 -12.70
CA ILE A 9 -16.48 8.23 -12.17
C ILE A 9 -15.18 7.44 -12.37
N GLY A 10 -14.60 6.98 -11.24
CA GLY A 10 -13.35 6.22 -11.25
C GLY A 10 -13.51 4.84 -11.84
N ILE A 11 -12.61 4.46 -12.73
CA ILE A 11 -12.38 3.08 -13.12
C ILE A 11 -10.90 2.81 -12.94
N HIS A 12 -10.59 1.88 -12.06
CA HIS A 12 -9.34 1.16 -12.17
C HIS A 12 -9.47 0.20 -13.35
N ALA A 13 -8.39 -0.01 -14.09
CA ALA A 13 -8.37 -0.67 -15.39
C ALA A 13 -8.84 -2.15 -15.40
N PHE A 14 -9.33 -2.66 -14.31
CA PHE A 14 -9.44 -4.07 -13.99
C PHE A 14 -10.85 -4.62 -13.88
N SER A 15 -11.77 -4.28 -14.70
CA SER A 15 -12.92 -5.14 -14.94
C SER A 15 -13.75 -4.60 -16.07
N ARG A 16 -13.58 -5.13 -17.27
CA ARG A 16 -14.61 -5.03 -18.29
C ARG A 16 -15.60 -6.15 -18.13
N ARG A 17 -16.83 -5.73 -17.83
CA ARG A 17 -18.09 -6.39 -18.18
C ARG A 17 -18.05 -7.90 -18.43
N SER A 18 -18.53 -8.66 -17.53
CA SER A 18 -19.51 -9.67 -17.87
C SER A 18 -20.79 -9.39 -17.07
N GLY A 19 -21.60 -8.47 -17.59
CA GLY A 19 -23.00 -8.46 -17.25
C GLY A 19 -23.61 -9.68 -17.91
N LYS A 20 -23.64 -10.78 -17.19
CA LYS A 20 -24.58 -11.91 -17.26
C LYS A 20 -24.14 -12.92 -16.21
N ASN A 21 -25.09 -13.29 -15.38
CA ASN A 21 -25.05 -14.33 -14.37
C ASN A 21 -24.05 -15.43 -14.69
N HIS A 22 -22.91 -15.46 -13.98
CA HIS A 22 -22.16 -16.69 -13.84
C HIS A 22 -22.55 -17.34 -12.52
N PRO A 23 -22.89 -18.63 -12.52
CA PRO A 23 -23.27 -19.33 -11.31
C PRO A 23 -22.09 -19.35 -10.35
N CYS A 24 -22.38 -19.04 -9.10
CA CYS A 24 -21.52 -19.24 -7.98
C CYS A 24 -21.11 -20.69 -7.87
N ILE A 25 -19.80 -20.93 -7.66
CA ILE A 25 -19.26 -22.04 -6.90
C ILE A 25 -19.68 -23.43 -7.39
N SER A 26 -18.88 -24.04 -8.23
CA SER A 26 -18.79 -25.50 -8.27
C SER A 26 -17.64 -25.97 -7.40
N ARG A 27 -17.98 -26.76 -6.39
CA ARG A 27 -17.04 -27.47 -5.55
C ARG A 27 -16.60 -28.71 -6.32
N GLU A 28 -15.54 -28.61 -7.11
CA GLU A 28 -14.86 -29.80 -7.63
C GLU A 28 -13.49 -29.91 -6.97
N GLY A 29 -13.31 -30.95 -6.19
CA GLY A 29 -12.02 -31.40 -5.72
C GLY A 29 -11.41 -30.64 -4.54
N GLY A 30 -12.17 -29.96 -3.67
CA GLY A 30 -11.64 -29.44 -2.39
C GLY A 30 -10.75 -28.20 -2.49
N LYS A 31 -10.52 -27.59 -3.65
CA LYS A 31 -9.75 -26.35 -3.83
C LYS A 31 -10.66 -25.13 -3.94
N LEU A 32 -10.39 -24.14 -3.12
CA LEU A 32 -11.04 -22.83 -3.15
C LEU A 32 -10.54 -22.03 -4.37
N THR A 33 -11.28 -22.07 -5.47
CA THR A 33 -11.06 -21.22 -6.65
C THR A 33 -11.90 -19.93 -6.62
N ALA A 34 -12.42 -19.56 -5.47
CA ALA A 34 -13.55 -18.65 -5.36
C ALA A 34 -13.18 -17.17 -5.21
N CYS A 35 -11.96 -16.80 -4.76
CA CYS A 35 -11.55 -15.40 -4.65
C CYS A 35 -11.47 -14.67 -6.00
N LYS A 36 -11.25 -15.40 -7.07
CA LYS A 36 -11.16 -14.87 -8.45
C LYS A 36 -12.44 -14.24 -8.98
N SER A 37 -13.57 -14.46 -8.31
CA SER A 37 -14.91 -14.00 -8.75
C SER A 37 -15.53 -12.92 -7.87
N VAL A 38 -14.89 -12.56 -6.74
CA VAL A 38 -15.44 -11.62 -5.78
C VAL A 38 -14.66 -10.29 -5.83
N PHE A 39 -15.35 -9.22 -6.21
CA PHE A 39 -14.76 -7.89 -6.33
C PHE A 39 -14.52 -7.26 -4.96
N ASN A 40 -13.31 -6.77 -4.74
CA ASN A 40 -12.95 -5.88 -3.64
C ASN A 40 -13.22 -4.41 -4.00
N MET A 41 -12.89 -3.49 -3.09
CA MET A 41 -13.07 -2.06 -3.31
C MET A 41 -12.26 -1.55 -4.52
N PHE A 42 -11.03 -2.02 -4.69
CA PHE A 42 -10.16 -1.61 -5.79
C PHE A 42 -10.70 -2.03 -7.15
N SER A 43 -11.12 -3.30 -7.29
CA SER A 43 -11.63 -3.87 -8.55
C SER A 43 -13.09 -3.53 -8.86
N THR A 44 -13.84 -2.95 -7.92
CA THR A 44 -15.22 -2.53 -8.12
C THR A 44 -15.30 -1.26 -8.97
N VAL A 45 -15.86 -1.38 -10.18
CA VAL A 45 -15.93 -0.28 -11.18
C VAL A 45 -17.04 0.73 -10.86
N GLU A 46 -18.23 0.23 -10.50
CA GLU A 46 -19.41 1.06 -10.29
C GLU A 46 -19.26 1.93 -9.04
N HIS A 47 -19.69 3.19 -9.17
CA HIS A 47 -19.53 4.20 -8.12
C HIS A 47 -20.24 3.80 -6.81
N GLN A 48 -21.50 3.37 -6.90
CA GLN A 48 -22.31 3.07 -5.72
C GLN A 48 -21.75 1.89 -4.89
N PRO A 49 -21.48 0.69 -5.47
CA PRO A 49 -20.88 -0.42 -4.74
C PRO A 49 -19.49 -0.09 -4.18
N HIS A 50 -18.63 0.56 -4.96
CA HIS A 50 -17.32 1.02 -4.48
C HIS A 50 -17.45 1.94 -3.26
N SER A 51 -18.29 2.96 -3.37
CA SER A 51 -18.52 3.94 -2.30
C SER A 51 -19.10 3.28 -1.04
N ALA A 52 -19.96 2.26 -1.21
CA ALA A 52 -20.50 1.49 -0.09
C ALA A 52 -19.40 0.72 0.65
N LYS A 53 -18.53 -0.01 -0.08
CA LYS A 53 -17.38 -0.71 0.51
C LYS A 53 -16.42 0.25 1.21
N LYS A 54 -16.05 1.34 0.55
CA LYS A 54 -15.13 2.36 1.10
C LYS A 54 -15.63 2.93 2.43
N ARG A 55 -16.93 3.19 2.55
CA ARG A 55 -17.53 3.70 3.79
C ARG A 55 -17.46 2.74 4.97
N LEU A 56 -17.33 1.43 4.74
CA LEU A 56 -17.22 0.45 5.84
C LEU A 56 -15.94 0.62 6.65
N VAL A 57 -14.86 1.09 6.01
CA VAL A 57 -13.53 1.15 6.62
C VAL A 57 -12.89 2.54 6.62
N SER A 58 -13.49 3.55 5.97
CA SER A 58 -12.88 4.88 5.82
C SER A 58 -12.59 5.58 7.15
N ASN A 59 -13.36 5.31 8.20
CA ASN A 59 -13.15 5.88 9.52
C ASN A 59 -11.83 5.40 10.14
N ILE A 60 -11.52 4.11 10.05
CA ILE A 60 -10.29 3.53 10.62
C ILE A 60 -9.02 3.87 9.83
N TYR A 61 -9.15 4.38 8.61
CA TYR A 61 -8.06 4.94 7.81
C TYR A 61 -7.99 6.47 7.89
N SER A 62 -8.86 7.11 8.69
CA SER A 62 -8.79 8.56 8.88
C SER A 62 -7.58 8.95 9.72
N LYS A 63 -6.99 10.12 9.42
CA LYS A 63 -5.82 10.64 10.13
C LYS A 63 -6.07 10.72 11.65
N SER A 64 -7.24 11.20 12.07
CA SER A 64 -7.59 11.33 13.48
C SER A 64 -7.67 9.98 14.20
N TYR A 65 -8.27 8.96 13.57
CA TYR A 65 -8.32 7.62 14.13
C TYR A 65 -6.92 7.03 14.28
N LEU A 66 -6.13 7.05 13.22
CA LEU A 66 -4.78 6.47 13.22
C LEU A 66 -3.88 7.10 14.28
N GLN A 67 -3.94 8.43 14.40
CA GLN A 67 -3.15 9.18 15.40
C GLN A 67 -3.59 8.94 16.85
N SER A 68 -4.81 8.47 17.08
CA SER A 68 -5.34 8.17 18.41
C SER A 68 -5.47 6.68 18.71
N SER A 69 -5.13 5.80 17.76
CA SER A 69 -5.27 4.35 17.89
C SER A 69 -4.18 3.78 18.80
N ALA A 70 -4.56 3.39 20.03
CA ALA A 70 -3.67 2.71 20.96
C ALA A 70 -3.15 1.38 20.37
N GLN A 71 -4.00 0.65 19.62
CA GLN A 71 -3.61 -0.61 18.98
C GLN A 71 -2.56 -0.42 17.89
N LEU A 72 -2.70 0.61 17.04
CA LEU A 72 -1.69 0.91 16.02
C LEU A 72 -0.38 1.36 16.68
N HIS A 73 -0.46 2.12 17.76
CA HIS A 73 0.71 2.54 18.52
C HIS A 73 1.44 1.33 19.13
N GLU A 74 0.71 0.43 19.78
CA GLU A 74 1.25 -0.80 20.37
C GLU A 74 1.86 -1.73 19.31
N ASN A 75 1.17 -1.96 18.19
CA ASN A 75 1.71 -2.72 17.06
C ASN A 75 3.01 -2.10 16.56
N SER A 76 3.05 -0.78 16.38
CA SER A 76 4.22 -0.05 15.92
C SER A 76 5.41 -0.18 16.88
N LEU A 77 5.13 -0.07 18.18
CA LEU A 77 6.14 -0.22 19.23
C LEU A 77 6.77 -1.61 19.19
N ILE A 78 5.94 -2.66 19.19
CA ILE A 78 6.41 -4.05 19.18
C ILE A 78 7.18 -4.36 17.88
N LEU A 79 6.67 -3.95 16.72
CA LEU A 79 7.32 -4.21 15.43
C LEU A 79 8.69 -3.50 15.33
N LEU A 80 8.80 -2.27 15.82
CA LEU A 80 10.09 -1.56 15.83
C LEU A 80 11.04 -2.16 16.87
N ARG A 81 10.59 -2.33 18.12
CA ARG A 81 11.44 -2.78 19.23
C ARG A 81 11.93 -4.22 19.06
N ASP A 82 11.04 -5.12 18.62
CA ASP A 82 11.32 -6.56 18.67
C ASP A 82 11.77 -7.13 17.32
N ARG A 83 11.62 -6.37 16.22
CA ARG A 83 11.93 -6.87 14.87
C ARG A 83 12.84 -5.95 14.06
N PHE A 84 12.46 -4.69 13.86
CA PHE A 84 13.12 -3.80 12.89
C PHE A 84 14.43 -3.22 13.39
N LEU A 85 14.43 -2.62 14.59
CA LEU A 85 15.64 -1.98 15.14
C LEU A 85 16.73 -3.00 15.51
N PRO A 86 16.41 -4.16 16.13
CA PRO A 86 17.41 -5.21 16.39
C PRO A 86 18.04 -5.74 15.11
N PHE A 87 17.26 -5.91 14.03
CA PHE A 87 17.76 -6.40 12.74
C PHE A 87 18.80 -5.44 12.14
N ILE A 88 18.52 -4.14 12.15
CA ILE A 88 19.48 -3.12 11.67
C ILE A 88 20.71 -3.07 12.61
N GLN A 89 20.51 -3.10 13.92
CA GLN A 89 21.60 -3.06 14.89
C GLN A 89 22.57 -4.24 14.74
N GLU A 90 22.05 -5.44 14.49
CA GLU A 90 22.89 -6.62 14.19
C GLU A 90 23.75 -6.38 12.96
N ALA A 91 23.18 -5.85 11.89
CA ALA A 91 23.91 -5.51 10.67
C ALA A 91 24.99 -4.45 10.91
N VAL A 92 24.72 -3.47 11.77
CA VAL A 92 25.71 -2.45 12.17
C VAL A 92 26.84 -3.07 12.96
N ILE A 93 26.57 -3.93 13.94
CA ILE A 93 27.59 -4.62 14.77
C ILE A 93 28.45 -5.52 13.90
N THR A 94 27.84 -6.29 12.99
CA THR A 94 28.54 -7.22 12.10
C THR A 94 29.15 -6.54 10.87
N GLN A 95 28.96 -5.23 10.70
CA GLN A 95 29.34 -4.44 9.54
C GLN A 95 28.79 -5.00 8.20
N THR A 96 27.67 -5.69 8.27
CA THR A 96 26.97 -6.27 7.11
C THR A 96 26.16 -5.19 6.39
N ALA A 97 26.25 -5.15 5.07
CA ALA A 97 25.37 -4.31 4.26
C ALA A 97 24.01 -5.02 4.06
N LEU A 98 22.93 -4.25 4.10
CA LEU A 98 21.56 -4.76 3.98
C LEU A 98 20.97 -4.42 2.62
N ASP A 99 20.22 -5.35 2.04
CA ASP A 99 19.28 -5.04 0.97
C ASP A 99 18.04 -4.38 1.59
N VAL A 100 17.96 -3.04 1.47
CA VAL A 100 16.86 -2.29 2.08
C VAL A 100 15.53 -2.47 1.35
N HIS A 101 15.54 -2.86 0.07
CA HIS A 101 14.30 -3.19 -0.64
C HIS A 101 13.67 -4.47 -0.06
N ASP A 102 14.47 -5.51 0.14
CA ASP A 102 14.05 -6.75 0.80
C ASP A 102 13.64 -6.53 2.26
N MET A 103 14.40 -5.74 3.01
CA MET A 103 14.09 -5.35 4.39
C MET A 103 12.74 -4.63 4.48
N ASN A 104 12.53 -3.63 3.64
CA ASN A 104 11.28 -2.85 3.63
C ASN A 104 10.08 -3.73 3.28
N ASN A 105 10.19 -4.62 2.28
CA ASN A 105 9.11 -5.54 1.91
C ASN A 105 8.69 -6.45 3.09
N GLY A 106 9.65 -6.93 3.87
CA GLY A 106 9.34 -7.72 5.07
C GLY A 106 8.64 -6.91 6.15
N PHE A 107 9.16 -5.72 6.46
CA PHE A 107 8.62 -4.87 7.52
C PHE A 107 7.23 -4.33 7.19
N THR A 108 7.03 -3.78 5.99
CA THR A 108 5.73 -3.23 5.57
C THR A 108 4.64 -4.30 5.51
N MET A 109 5.00 -5.54 5.16
CA MET A 109 4.08 -6.67 5.23
C MET A 109 3.67 -6.99 6.67
N ASP A 110 4.64 -7.05 7.59
CA ASP A 110 4.36 -7.28 9.01
C ASP A 110 3.52 -6.14 9.60
N PHE A 111 3.85 -4.90 9.26
CA PHE A 111 3.11 -3.72 9.72
C PHE A 111 1.66 -3.72 9.22
N MET A 112 1.47 -3.94 7.92
CA MET A 112 0.14 -3.94 7.32
C MET A 112 -0.70 -5.12 7.83
N SER A 113 -0.12 -6.31 7.93
CA SER A 113 -0.82 -7.48 8.45
C SER A 113 -1.18 -7.36 9.94
N ALA A 114 -0.32 -6.74 10.75
CA ALA A 114 -0.62 -6.45 12.15
C ALA A 114 -1.78 -5.46 12.31
N TYR A 115 -1.86 -4.44 11.46
CA TYR A 115 -2.98 -3.51 11.45
C TYR A 115 -4.29 -4.17 11.02
N GLN A 116 -4.22 -5.05 10.01
CA GLN A 116 -5.42 -5.73 9.49
C GLN A 116 -5.94 -6.82 10.42
N PHE A 117 -5.06 -7.73 10.83
CA PHE A 117 -5.42 -8.99 11.47
C PHE A 117 -5.05 -9.07 12.96
N GLY A 118 -4.46 -7.99 13.51
CA GLY A 118 -3.87 -8.00 14.84
C GLY A 118 -2.47 -8.64 14.86
N LEU A 119 -1.66 -8.27 15.84
CA LEU A 119 -0.26 -8.70 15.92
C LEU A 119 -0.11 -10.22 16.03
N ALA A 120 -1.04 -10.88 16.74
CA ALA A 120 -1.02 -12.35 16.92
C ALA A 120 -1.21 -13.13 15.62
N CYS A 121 -1.97 -12.56 14.66
CA CYS A 121 -2.25 -13.15 13.34
C CYS A 121 -1.43 -12.50 12.22
N SER A 122 -0.49 -11.62 12.56
CA SER A 122 0.35 -10.93 11.58
C SER A 122 1.44 -11.85 11.02
N THR A 123 1.96 -11.48 9.84
CA THR A 123 3.16 -12.11 9.31
C THR A 123 4.39 -11.80 10.16
N ARG A 124 5.48 -12.53 9.90
CA ARG A 124 6.79 -12.33 10.52
C ARG A 124 7.90 -12.26 9.48
N LEU A 125 7.60 -11.69 8.30
CA LEU A 125 8.50 -11.67 7.16
C LEU A 125 9.74 -10.79 7.41
N SER A 126 9.67 -9.82 8.32
CA SER A 126 10.84 -9.02 8.69
C SER A 126 11.94 -9.84 9.38
N ILE A 127 11.60 -10.95 10.03
CA ILE A 127 12.53 -11.80 10.79
C ILE A 127 12.65 -13.22 10.24
N ASP A 128 11.69 -13.69 9.43
CA ASP A 128 11.75 -14.99 8.75
C ASP A 128 12.15 -14.81 7.29
N SER A 129 13.45 -14.84 7.03
CA SER A 129 14.01 -14.65 5.68
C SER A 129 13.57 -15.72 4.69
N SER A 130 13.34 -16.96 5.13
CA SER A 130 12.88 -18.04 4.26
C SER A 130 11.46 -17.84 3.81
N ALA A 131 10.55 -17.55 4.75
CA ALA A 131 9.15 -17.24 4.45
C ALA A 131 9.03 -15.97 3.58
N LYS A 132 9.82 -14.93 3.87
CA LYS A 132 9.89 -13.70 3.08
C LYS A 132 10.31 -13.99 1.65
N HIS A 133 11.43 -14.67 1.45
CA HIS A 133 11.93 -15.00 0.12
C HIS A 133 10.89 -15.79 -0.68
N HIS A 134 10.29 -16.81 -0.07
CA HIS A 134 9.25 -17.60 -0.72
C HIS A 134 8.03 -16.74 -1.11
N TYR A 135 7.53 -15.90 -0.18
CA TYR A 135 6.41 -15.00 -0.46
C TYR A 135 6.73 -14.03 -1.62
N LEU A 136 7.88 -13.34 -1.57
CA LEU A 136 8.25 -12.37 -2.59
C LEU A 136 8.46 -13.03 -3.96
N GLN A 137 9.02 -14.23 -4.01
CA GLN A 137 9.15 -15.00 -5.25
C GLN A 137 7.77 -15.28 -5.87
N GLN A 138 6.81 -15.80 -5.09
CA GLN A 138 5.45 -16.03 -5.56
C GLN A 138 4.76 -14.72 -5.97
N TYR A 139 4.90 -13.69 -5.15
CA TYR A 139 4.26 -12.40 -5.37
C TYR A 139 4.76 -11.72 -6.65
N HIS A 140 6.06 -11.63 -6.87
CA HIS A 140 6.64 -10.95 -8.03
C HIS A 140 6.49 -11.73 -9.34
N SER A 141 6.54 -13.07 -9.30
CA SER A 141 6.39 -13.90 -10.51
C SER A 141 5.06 -13.67 -11.26
N ARG A 142 4.01 -13.20 -10.56
CA ARG A 142 2.68 -12.95 -11.14
C ARG A 142 2.61 -11.65 -11.94
N LYS A 143 3.45 -10.66 -11.59
CA LYS A 143 3.35 -9.28 -12.08
C LYS A 143 3.36 -9.18 -13.61
N ASP A 144 4.24 -9.90 -14.28
CA ASP A 144 4.38 -9.86 -15.73
C ASP A 144 3.19 -10.47 -16.46
N TYR A 145 2.35 -11.25 -15.76
CA TYR A 145 1.19 -11.94 -16.32
C TYR A 145 -0.17 -11.31 -15.95
N GLU A 146 -0.17 -10.27 -15.13
CA GLU A 146 -1.40 -9.61 -14.69
C GLU A 146 -2.19 -9.01 -15.85
N PHE A 147 -1.51 -8.45 -16.86
CA PHE A 147 -2.12 -7.91 -18.07
C PHE A 147 -3.11 -8.89 -18.73
N HIS A 148 -2.74 -10.15 -18.85
CA HIS A 148 -3.58 -11.17 -19.49
C HIS A 148 -4.89 -11.43 -18.76
N SER A 149 -4.84 -11.40 -17.43
CA SER A 149 -6.04 -11.62 -16.59
C SER A 149 -6.92 -10.36 -16.52
N GLN A 150 -6.32 -9.19 -16.63
CA GLN A 150 -6.97 -7.93 -16.39
C GLN A 150 -7.50 -7.27 -17.66
N GLU A 151 -6.72 -7.19 -18.73
CA GLU A 151 -7.09 -6.49 -19.95
C GLU A 151 -7.71 -7.42 -21.02
N ILE A 152 -7.25 -8.68 -21.08
CA ILE A 152 -7.69 -9.63 -22.10
C ILE A 152 -8.20 -10.98 -21.55
N PRO A 153 -9.06 -10.99 -20.49
CA PRO A 153 -9.47 -12.23 -19.82
C PRO A 153 -10.17 -13.24 -20.74
N ARG A 154 -10.92 -12.74 -21.74
CA ARG A 154 -11.59 -13.61 -22.72
C ARG A 154 -10.60 -14.30 -23.66
N VAL A 155 -9.58 -13.58 -24.10
CA VAL A 155 -8.51 -14.14 -24.95
C VAL A 155 -7.72 -15.16 -24.15
N LYS A 156 -7.37 -14.86 -22.90
CA LYS A 156 -6.74 -15.81 -21.97
C LYS A 156 -7.55 -17.12 -21.85
N ALA A 157 -8.86 -17.02 -21.62
CA ALA A 157 -9.73 -18.17 -21.49
C ALA A 157 -9.82 -18.98 -22.80
N TRP A 158 -9.92 -18.30 -23.93
CA TRP A 158 -9.98 -18.92 -25.25
C TRP A 158 -8.68 -19.65 -25.61
N CYS A 159 -7.52 -19.02 -25.38
CA CYS A 159 -6.21 -19.66 -25.59
C CYS A 159 -6.03 -20.89 -24.68
N LYS A 160 -6.45 -20.80 -23.41
CA LYS A 160 -6.42 -21.94 -22.48
C LYS A 160 -7.30 -23.12 -22.99
N TRP A 161 -8.48 -22.81 -23.51
CA TRP A 161 -9.39 -23.81 -24.10
C TRP A 161 -8.79 -24.48 -25.36
N LEU A 162 -8.04 -23.74 -26.17
CA LEU A 162 -7.33 -24.26 -27.35
C LEU A 162 -6.04 -25.04 -27.01
N GLY A 163 -5.66 -25.15 -25.72
CA GLY A 163 -4.45 -25.84 -25.30
C GLY A 163 -3.16 -24.98 -25.34
N PHE A 164 -3.28 -23.67 -25.60
CA PHE A 164 -2.16 -22.71 -25.61
C PHE A 164 -2.31 -21.66 -24.49
N PRO A 165 -2.11 -22.01 -23.22
CA PRO A 165 -2.31 -21.09 -22.11
C PRO A 165 -1.32 -19.91 -22.18
N LEU A 166 -1.85 -18.67 -22.15
CA LEU A 166 -1.04 -17.42 -22.12
C LEU A 166 -0.37 -17.21 -20.76
N VAL A 167 -0.85 -17.86 -19.72
CA VAL A 167 -0.30 -17.78 -18.36
C VAL A 167 0.21 -19.15 -17.97
N PRO A 168 1.50 -19.30 -17.63
CA PRO A 168 2.08 -20.55 -17.19
C PRO A 168 1.39 -21.10 -15.92
N LYS A 169 1.38 -22.44 -15.77
CA LYS A 169 0.76 -23.10 -14.61
C LYS A 169 1.35 -22.65 -13.27
N GLN A 170 2.66 -22.45 -13.20
CA GLN A 170 3.36 -21.95 -12.00
C GLN A 170 2.85 -20.56 -11.54
N ILE A 171 2.39 -19.72 -12.47
CA ILE A 171 1.81 -18.41 -12.13
C ILE A 171 0.39 -18.58 -11.59
N GLU A 172 -0.38 -19.58 -12.08
CA GLU A 172 -1.65 -19.93 -11.47
C GLU A 172 -1.45 -20.49 -10.05
N GLU A 173 -0.43 -21.34 -9.84
CA GLU A 173 -0.04 -21.86 -8.51
C GLU A 173 0.42 -20.73 -7.55
N ALA A 174 1.16 -19.74 -8.06
CA ALA A 174 1.53 -18.56 -7.30
C ALA A 174 0.32 -17.71 -6.87
N ASN A 175 -0.68 -17.57 -7.74
CA ASN A 175 -1.93 -16.90 -7.38
C ASN A 175 -2.69 -17.69 -6.29
N ASP A 176 -2.77 -19.02 -6.45
CA ASP A 176 -3.43 -19.88 -5.47
C ASP A 176 -2.74 -19.78 -4.09
N PHE A 177 -1.39 -19.77 -4.06
CA PHE A 177 -0.62 -19.57 -2.82
C PHE A 177 -0.97 -18.26 -2.10
N ILE A 178 -1.04 -17.14 -2.83
CA ILE A 178 -1.36 -15.82 -2.26
C ILE A 178 -2.82 -15.79 -1.76
N GLU A 179 -3.76 -16.35 -2.53
CA GLU A 179 -5.17 -16.45 -2.14
C GLU A 179 -5.34 -17.32 -0.87
N GLU A 180 -4.67 -18.48 -0.82
CA GLU A 180 -4.69 -19.38 0.34
C GLU A 180 -4.06 -18.73 1.58
N MET A 181 -2.99 -17.95 1.41
CA MET A 181 -2.39 -17.19 2.51
C MET A 181 -3.39 -16.17 3.08
N GLY A 182 -4.05 -15.38 2.24
CA GLY A 182 -5.05 -14.41 2.66
C GLY A 182 -6.24 -15.09 3.38
N MET A 183 -6.70 -16.24 2.87
CA MET A 183 -7.77 -17.01 3.51
C MET A 183 -7.36 -17.58 4.87
N ARG A 184 -6.13 -18.08 5.02
CA ARG A 184 -5.62 -18.55 6.32
C ARG A 184 -5.61 -17.41 7.33
N MET A 185 -5.06 -16.25 6.96
CA MET A 185 -5.04 -15.07 7.85
C MET A 185 -6.44 -14.64 8.30
N CYS A 186 -7.44 -14.70 7.39
CA CYS A 186 -8.84 -14.44 7.76
C CYS A 186 -9.39 -15.48 8.75
N ASN A 187 -9.08 -16.77 8.56
CA ASN A 187 -9.51 -17.83 9.46
C ASN A 187 -8.85 -17.71 10.85
N ASP A 188 -7.54 -17.39 10.86
CA ASP A 188 -6.79 -17.18 12.10
C ASP A 188 -7.35 -15.98 12.87
N ALA A 189 -7.71 -14.90 12.17
CA ALA A 189 -8.36 -13.74 12.77
C ALA A 189 -9.76 -14.06 13.32
N ASP A 190 -10.53 -14.93 12.67
CA ASP A 190 -11.81 -15.40 13.20
C ASP A 190 -11.63 -16.22 14.47
N ALA A 191 -10.75 -17.22 14.44
CA ALA A 191 -10.44 -18.04 15.60
C ALA A 191 -9.90 -17.20 16.77
N TYR A 192 -9.08 -16.20 16.47
CA TYR A 192 -8.57 -15.26 17.47
C TYR A 192 -9.70 -14.43 18.12
N LEU A 193 -10.62 -13.89 17.28
CA LEU A 193 -11.75 -13.10 17.79
C LEU A 193 -12.72 -13.91 18.64
N GLU A 194 -12.91 -15.19 18.37
CA GLU A 194 -13.74 -16.10 19.19
C GLU A 194 -13.13 -16.37 20.57
N ASN A 195 -11.80 -16.32 20.67
CA ASN A 195 -11.03 -16.61 21.89
C ASN A 195 -10.26 -15.39 22.39
N LEU A 196 -10.68 -14.17 22.04
CA LEU A 196 -9.95 -12.94 22.31
C LEU A 196 -9.63 -12.79 23.80
N PRO A 197 -8.33 -12.71 24.18
CA PRO A 197 -7.95 -12.39 25.56
C PRO A 197 -8.47 -10.99 25.94
N SER A 198 -8.80 -10.78 27.21
CA SER A 198 -9.32 -9.49 27.72
C SER A 198 -8.38 -8.31 27.47
N ALA A 199 -7.09 -8.54 27.21
CA ALA A 199 -6.07 -7.54 26.87
C ALA A 199 -5.47 -7.74 25.47
N GLY A 200 -6.13 -8.47 24.56
CA GLY A 200 -5.61 -8.76 23.24
C GLY A 200 -5.75 -7.60 22.25
N VAL A 201 -4.78 -7.48 21.33
CA VAL A 201 -4.81 -6.51 20.24
C VAL A 201 -5.74 -7.00 19.14
N GLU A 202 -6.84 -6.30 18.93
CA GLU A 202 -7.89 -6.71 17.97
C GLU A 202 -7.47 -6.55 16.50
N PRO A 203 -7.95 -7.43 15.58
CA PRO A 203 -7.81 -7.27 14.14
C PRO A 203 -8.70 -6.12 13.61
N VAL A 204 -8.12 -4.92 13.57
CA VAL A 204 -8.88 -3.66 13.36
C VAL A 204 -9.65 -3.66 12.04
N VAL A 205 -8.96 -3.87 10.91
CA VAL A 205 -9.58 -3.76 9.58
C VAL A 205 -10.52 -4.93 9.32
N TYR A 206 -10.05 -6.14 9.63
CA TYR A 206 -10.82 -7.37 9.47
C TYR A 206 -12.16 -7.31 10.24
N LYS A 207 -12.11 -7.00 11.52
CA LYS A 207 -13.28 -6.88 12.40
C LYS A 207 -14.24 -5.79 11.91
N GLN A 208 -13.71 -4.62 11.55
CA GLN A 208 -14.51 -3.49 11.08
C GLN A 208 -15.25 -3.83 9.78
N PHE A 209 -14.56 -4.39 8.79
CA PHE A 209 -15.16 -4.72 7.50
C PHE A 209 -16.19 -5.85 7.61
N LYS A 210 -15.84 -6.95 8.30
CA LYS A 210 -16.75 -8.08 8.57
C LYS A 210 -18.02 -7.64 9.26
N ASN A 211 -17.91 -6.85 10.33
CA ASN A 211 -19.06 -6.34 11.07
C ASN A 211 -19.90 -5.35 10.23
N GLY A 212 -19.25 -4.55 9.40
CA GLY A 212 -19.91 -3.62 8.48
C GLY A 212 -20.81 -4.34 7.48
N LEU A 213 -20.29 -5.39 6.84
CA LEU A 213 -21.07 -6.23 5.93
C LEU A 213 -22.22 -6.96 6.64
N ALA A 214 -21.98 -7.50 7.84
CA ALA A 214 -23.03 -8.15 8.63
C ALA A 214 -24.17 -7.20 8.96
N LYS A 215 -23.86 -5.96 9.38
CA LYS A 215 -24.86 -4.91 9.65
C LYS A 215 -25.64 -4.49 8.40
N GLN A 216 -25.00 -4.41 7.22
CA GLN A 216 -25.69 -4.10 5.96
C GLN A 216 -26.72 -5.19 5.64
N ARG A 217 -26.35 -6.45 5.80
CA ARG A 217 -27.25 -7.58 5.58
C ARG A 217 -28.42 -7.64 6.55
N GLN A 218 -28.18 -7.39 7.85
CA GLN A 218 -29.26 -7.37 8.84
C GLN A 218 -30.35 -6.36 8.51
N LYS A 219 -29.99 -5.25 7.86
CA LYS A 219 -30.96 -4.24 7.42
C LYS A 219 -31.90 -4.71 6.30
N SER A 220 -31.54 -5.77 5.54
CA SER A 220 -32.42 -6.37 4.51
C SER A 220 -33.53 -7.26 5.11
N GLY A 221 -33.44 -7.63 6.39
CA GLY A 221 -34.46 -8.39 7.12
C GLY A 221 -34.54 -9.89 6.78
N GLU A 222 -33.70 -10.40 5.90
CA GLU A 222 -33.69 -11.80 5.47
C GLU A 222 -32.68 -12.63 6.27
N LYS A 223 -33.05 -13.88 6.61
CA LYS A 223 -32.08 -14.85 7.13
C LYS A 223 -31.13 -15.28 6.01
N ALA A 224 -29.83 -15.09 6.23
CA ALA A 224 -28.83 -15.47 5.26
C ALA A 224 -28.84 -16.98 5.00
N SER A 225 -28.83 -17.37 3.73
CA SER A 225 -28.52 -18.72 3.30
C SER A 225 -27.04 -19.06 3.53
N GLN A 226 -26.70 -20.34 3.59
CA GLN A 226 -25.32 -20.78 3.71
C GLN A 226 -24.44 -20.26 2.56
N ALA A 227 -24.99 -20.15 1.35
CA ALA A 227 -24.30 -19.62 0.18
C ALA A 227 -23.96 -18.11 0.34
N GLU A 228 -24.85 -17.32 0.92
CA GLU A 228 -24.61 -15.90 1.19
C GLU A 228 -23.58 -15.69 2.30
N ILE A 229 -23.57 -16.56 3.31
CA ILE A 229 -22.54 -16.52 4.37
C ILE A 229 -21.16 -16.79 3.76
N GLU A 230 -21.05 -17.82 2.91
CA GLU A 230 -19.78 -18.15 2.24
C GLU A 230 -19.37 -17.05 1.26
N HIS A 231 -20.30 -16.47 0.51
CA HIS A 231 -20.00 -15.33 -0.35
C HIS A 231 -19.46 -14.13 0.44
N GLN A 232 -20.06 -13.81 1.59
CA GLN A 232 -19.57 -12.75 2.46
C GLN A 232 -18.16 -13.02 2.99
N ARG A 233 -17.87 -14.29 3.35
CA ARG A 233 -16.53 -14.69 3.78
C ARG A 233 -15.49 -14.44 2.69
N LEU A 234 -15.82 -14.80 1.44
CA LEU A 234 -14.96 -14.52 0.29
C LEU A 234 -14.82 -13.03 0.00
N GLU A 235 -15.87 -12.25 0.22
CA GLU A 235 -15.85 -10.79 0.06
C GLU A 235 -14.90 -10.15 1.08
N VAL A 236 -14.92 -10.60 2.34
CA VAL A 236 -13.97 -10.17 3.35
C VAL A 236 -12.54 -10.54 2.97
N ALA A 237 -12.31 -11.79 2.56
CA ALA A 237 -10.97 -12.25 2.17
C ALA A 237 -10.41 -11.50 0.97
N SER A 238 -11.24 -11.24 -0.04
CA SER A 238 -10.85 -10.45 -1.22
C SER A 238 -10.47 -9.02 -0.86
N GLU A 239 -11.20 -8.38 0.05
CA GLU A 239 -10.89 -7.03 0.53
C GLU A 239 -9.59 -7.00 1.35
N MET A 240 -9.42 -7.98 2.25
CA MET A 240 -8.21 -8.07 3.08
C MET A 240 -6.95 -8.32 2.23
N LEU A 241 -7.05 -9.16 1.22
CA LEU A 241 -5.93 -9.43 0.32
C LEU A 241 -5.54 -8.20 -0.51
N ASP A 242 -6.53 -7.41 -0.95
CA ASP A 242 -6.31 -6.15 -1.65
C ASP A 242 -5.55 -5.15 -0.77
N HIS A 243 -6.02 -4.93 0.45
CA HIS A 243 -5.38 -4.01 1.40
C HIS A 243 -3.96 -4.45 1.77
N LEU A 244 -3.75 -5.76 1.96
CA LEU A 244 -2.45 -6.33 2.30
C LEU A 244 -1.43 -6.08 1.19
N SER A 245 -1.80 -6.43 -0.04
CA SER A 245 -0.93 -6.25 -1.22
C SER A 245 -0.64 -4.78 -1.50
N ALA A 246 -1.66 -3.92 -1.38
CA ALA A 246 -1.51 -2.49 -1.63
C ALA A 246 -0.61 -1.81 -0.59
N GLY A 247 -0.76 -2.13 0.70
CA GLY A 247 0.00 -1.50 1.77
C GLY A 247 1.45 -1.98 1.84
N GLN A 248 1.71 -3.25 1.52
CA GLN A 248 3.05 -3.82 1.58
C GLN A 248 3.99 -3.25 0.52
N GLU A 249 3.70 -3.44 -0.76
CA GLU A 249 4.64 -3.14 -1.84
C GLU A 249 4.86 -1.64 -2.04
N THR A 250 3.80 -0.83 -1.96
CA THR A 250 3.89 0.60 -2.23
C THR A 250 4.71 1.35 -1.18
N SER A 251 4.53 1.03 0.11
CA SER A 251 5.35 1.60 1.19
C SER A 251 6.81 1.14 1.09
N ALA A 252 7.04 -0.14 0.75
CA ALA A 252 8.40 -0.67 0.58
C ALA A 252 9.16 0.03 -0.55
N ILE A 253 8.51 0.27 -1.69
CA ILE A 253 9.09 1.01 -2.83
C ILE A 253 9.42 2.45 -2.41
N ALA A 254 8.47 3.16 -1.80
CA ALA A 254 8.66 4.55 -1.38
C ALA A 254 9.83 4.68 -0.38
N LEU A 255 9.91 3.81 0.63
CA LEU A 255 11.02 3.79 1.58
C LEU A 255 12.35 3.47 0.91
N THR A 256 12.37 2.57 -0.08
CA THR A 256 13.60 2.21 -0.80
C THR A 256 14.18 3.41 -1.54
N TYR A 257 13.35 4.15 -2.30
CA TYR A 257 13.81 5.34 -2.99
C TYR A 257 14.11 6.51 -2.03
N LEU A 258 13.40 6.60 -0.91
CA LEU A 258 13.75 7.56 0.13
C LEU A 258 15.16 7.30 0.66
N TYR A 259 15.50 6.06 0.98
CA TYR A 259 16.84 5.70 1.43
C TYR A 259 17.89 5.94 0.35
N TYR A 260 17.58 5.67 -0.91
CA TYR A 260 18.47 5.95 -2.03
C TYR A 260 18.80 7.45 -2.13
N GLU A 261 17.78 8.31 -2.11
CA GLU A 261 17.94 9.75 -2.20
C GLU A 261 18.67 10.36 -0.97
N MET A 262 18.31 9.89 0.20
CA MET A 262 18.94 10.32 1.46
C MET A 262 20.40 9.87 1.55
N SER A 263 20.74 8.66 1.12
CA SER A 263 22.10 8.12 1.20
C SER A 263 23.11 8.89 0.35
N GLN A 264 22.66 9.62 -0.66
CA GLN A 264 23.48 10.51 -1.48
C GLN A 264 23.72 11.89 -0.83
N ARG A 265 23.05 12.20 0.30
CA ARG A 265 23.00 13.54 0.90
C ARG A 265 23.31 13.50 2.41
N PRO A 266 24.56 13.27 2.78
CA PRO A 266 24.94 13.13 4.21
C PRO A 266 24.57 14.36 5.05
N ASP A 267 24.68 15.58 4.49
CA ASP A 267 24.31 16.80 5.19
C ASP A 267 22.80 16.88 5.48
N LEU A 268 21.97 16.38 4.57
CA LEU A 268 20.53 16.32 4.77
C LEU A 268 20.14 15.25 5.78
N GLN A 269 20.87 14.12 5.83
CA GLN A 269 20.67 13.13 6.89
C GLN A 269 20.92 13.74 8.27
N GLU A 270 21.99 14.54 8.43
CA GLU A 270 22.27 15.22 9.68
C GLU A 270 21.22 16.29 10.03
N GLN A 271 20.78 17.08 9.05
CA GLN A 271 19.69 18.04 9.26
C GLN A 271 18.39 17.33 9.72
N LEU A 272 18.03 16.22 9.07
CA LEU A 272 16.88 15.42 9.49
C LEU A 272 17.08 14.90 10.91
N ARG A 273 18.25 14.36 11.23
CA ARG A 273 18.57 13.86 12.58
C ARG A 273 18.37 14.94 13.64
N GLN A 274 18.85 16.16 13.40
CA GLN A 274 18.65 17.27 14.32
C GLN A 274 17.15 17.59 14.53
N GLU A 275 16.35 17.54 13.48
CA GLU A 275 14.90 17.68 13.62
C GLU A 275 14.29 16.53 14.46
N LEU A 276 14.70 15.28 14.21
CA LEU A 276 14.17 14.10 14.91
C LEU A 276 14.56 14.09 16.40
N LEU A 277 15.72 14.61 16.76
CA LEU A 277 16.16 14.73 18.15
C LEU A 277 15.33 15.73 18.97
N SER A 278 14.48 16.55 18.34
CA SER A 278 13.53 17.41 19.03
C SER A 278 12.30 16.66 19.58
N LEU A 279 12.10 15.40 19.19
CA LEU A 279 10.98 14.59 19.66
C LEU A 279 11.19 14.16 21.13
N SER A 280 10.08 14.01 21.85
CA SER A 280 10.07 13.45 23.20
C SER A 280 8.85 12.50 23.35
N PRO A 281 9.09 11.21 23.70
CA PRO A 281 10.38 10.53 23.77
C PRO A 281 11.08 10.43 22.40
N GLN A 282 12.39 10.21 22.40
CA GLN A 282 13.18 9.94 21.20
C GLN A 282 13.20 8.42 20.91
N ILE A 283 13.25 8.03 19.63
CA ILE A 283 13.41 6.62 19.24
C ILE A 283 14.92 6.30 19.23
N VAL A 284 15.53 6.11 20.38
CA VAL A 284 16.94 5.75 20.53
C VAL A 284 17.12 4.24 20.64
N TRP A 285 18.13 3.69 19.96
CA TRP A 285 18.43 2.26 19.97
C TRP A 285 19.95 1.98 20.12
N PRO A 286 20.39 1.05 20.99
CA PRO A 286 19.58 0.34 21.98
C PRO A 286 19.00 1.27 23.06
N PRO A 287 17.83 0.98 23.62
CA PRO A 287 17.21 1.85 24.60
C PRO A 287 17.97 1.79 25.93
N THR A 288 18.10 2.96 26.57
CA THR A 288 18.70 3.07 27.93
C THR A 288 17.68 2.99 29.07
N ALA A 289 16.39 3.02 28.71
CA ALA A 289 15.24 2.92 29.60
C ALA A 289 14.14 2.09 28.91
N GLU A 290 12.90 2.14 29.40
CA GLU A 290 11.77 1.57 28.69
C GLU A 290 11.64 2.18 27.29
N PHE A 291 11.45 1.31 26.26
CA PHE A 291 11.33 1.77 24.89
C PHE A 291 9.94 2.34 24.63
N GLU A 292 9.87 3.60 24.31
CA GLU A 292 8.65 4.34 24.03
C GLU A 292 8.69 4.98 22.64
N LEU A 293 7.52 5.19 22.05
CA LEU A 293 7.38 5.93 20.79
C LEU A 293 6.83 7.33 21.06
N PRO A 294 7.33 8.34 20.36
CA PRO A 294 6.71 9.67 20.38
C PRO A 294 5.30 9.61 19.79
N SER A 295 4.45 10.52 20.24
CA SER A 295 3.08 10.61 19.70
C SER A 295 3.10 10.76 18.18
N PRO A 296 2.26 10.02 17.44
CA PRO A 296 2.16 10.16 15.99
C PRO A 296 1.90 11.59 15.51
N LYS A 297 1.25 12.42 16.33
CA LYS A 297 1.02 13.83 16.03
C LYS A 297 2.32 14.65 16.05
N LEU A 298 3.24 14.35 16.97
CA LEU A 298 4.53 15.02 17.05
C LEU A 298 5.40 14.66 15.83
N ILE A 299 5.47 13.38 15.47
CA ILE A 299 6.18 12.93 14.28
C ILE A 299 5.56 13.54 13.00
N ASP A 300 4.24 13.62 12.95
CA ASP A 300 3.53 14.18 11.79
C ASP A 300 3.76 15.70 11.62
N ALA A 301 4.08 16.40 12.69
CA ALA A 301 4.32 17.85 12.69
C ALA A 301 5.73 18.24 12.22
N LEU A 302 6.66 17.30 12.03
CA LEU A 302 8.04 17.57 11.62
C LEU A 302 8.11 17.99 10.13
N PRO A 303 8.50 19.24 9.84
CA PRO A 303 8.41 19.78 8.49
C PRO A 303 9.42 19.17 7.52
N LEU A 304 10.68 18.96 7.93
CA LEU A 304 11.71 18.40 7.06
C LEU A 304 11.41 16.91 6.77
N LEU A 305 11.04 16.14 7.77
CA LEU A 305 10.61 14.76 7.60
C LEU A 305 9.43 14.66 6.61
N HIS A 306 8.45 15.54 6.74
CA HIS A 306 7.32 15.58 5.83
C HIS A 306 7.75 15.94 4.40
N ALA A 307 8.61 16.95 4.24
CA ALA A 307 9.10 17.39 2.94
C ALA A 307 9.89 16.29 2.21
N ILE A 308 10.74 15.55 2.92
CA ILE A 308 11.50 14.42 2.39
C ILE A 308 10.56 13.34 1.85
N ILE A 309 9.55 12.96 2.61
CA ILE A 309 8.62 11.89 2.21
C ILE A 309 7.77 12.32 1.01
N ILE A 310 7.21 13.54 1.04
CA ILE A 310 6.35 13.95 -0.07
C ILE A 310 7.13 14.22 -1.36
N GLU A 311 8.39 14.68 -1.27
CA GLU A 311 9.26 14.81 -2.43
C GLU A 311 9.63 13.44 -3.02
N THR A 312 9.91 12.46 -2.17
CA THR A 312 10.12 11.08 -2.61
C THR A 312 8.88 10.55 -3.33
N LEU A 313 7.71 10.72 -2.76
CA LEU A 313 6.44 10.30 -3.40
C LEU A 313 6.12 11.10 -4.66
N ARG A 314 6.60 12.33 -4.81
CA ARG A 314 6.46 13.10 -6.05
C ARG A 314 7.32 12.52 -7.16
N LEU A 315 8.59 12.30 -6.91
CA LEU A 315 9.54 11.85 -7.93
C LEU A 315 9.42 10.34 -8.18
N HIS A 316 9.33 9.56 -7.11
CA HIS A 316 9.32 8.10 -7.08
C HIS A 316 7.96 7.55 -6.60
N ALA A 317 6.86 8.03 -7.21
CA ALA A 317 5.54 7.50 -6.87
C ALA A 317 5.48 5.98 -7.15
N PRO A 318 5.11 5.14 -6.17
CA PRO A 318 5.05 3.69 -6.39
C PRO A 318 4.10 3.25 -7.49
N ILE A 319 3.06 4.05 -7.77
CA ILE A 319 2.09 3.82 -8.87
C ILE A 319 1.96 5.12 -9.67
N PRO A 320 2.90 5.41 -10.58
CA PRO A 320 2.91 6.66 -11.35
C PRO A 320 2.06 6.61 -12.61
N GLY A 321 1.49 5.45 -12.94
CA GLY A 321 0.81 5.17 -14.19
C GLY A 321 -0.56 5.85 -14.34
N LEU A 322 -1.32 5.36 -15.30
CA LEU A 322 -2.63 5.91 -15.64
C LEU A 322 -3.67 5.69 -14.54
N GLU A 323 -4.32 6.76 -14.13
CA GLU A 323 -5.51 6.74 -13.27
C GLU A 323 -6.78 6.95 -14.10
N PRO A 324 -7.40 5.90 -14.64
CA PRO A 324 -8.53 6.03 -15.55
C PRO A 324 -9.81 6.48 -14.84
N ARG A 325 -10.61 7.24 -15.59
CA ARG A 325 -11.97 7.64 -15.23
C ARG A 325 -12.87 7.44 -16.45
N ILE A 326 -14.16 7.27 -16.23
CA ILE A 326 -15.14 7.24 -17.33
C ILE A 326 -15.95 8.52 -17.33
N THR A 327 -16.18 9.07 -18.51
CA THR A 327 -17.05 10.22 -18.71
C THR A 327 -18.49 9.89 -18.31
N PRO A 328 -19.22 10.86 -17.71
CA PRO A 328 -20.60 10.66 -17.27
C PRO A 328 -21.57 10.40 -18.42
N ALA A 329 -22.80 9.99 -18.08
CA ALA A 329 -23.83 9.61 -19.07
C ALA A 329 -24.18 10.75 -20.05
N GLY A 330 -24.08 12.01 -19.64
CA GLY A 330 -24.31 13.18 -20.49
C GLY A 330 -23.08 13.65 -21.30
N GLY A 331 -21.97 12.93 -21.24
CA GLY A 331 -20.70 13.44 -21.77
C GLY A 331 -20.09 14.54 -20.90
N CYS A 332 -19.03 15.17 -21.35
CA CYS A 332 -18.38 16.28 -20.63
C CYS A 332 -17.44 17.07 -21.54
N SER A 333 -17.01 18.24 -21.05
CA SER A 333 -15.84 18.96 -21.57
C SER A 333 -14.69 18.82 -20.59
N LEU A 334 -13.48 18.55 -21.10
CA LEU A 334 -12.28 18.34 -20.31
C LEU A 334 -11.06 18.86 -21.04
N ALA A 335 -10.26 19.66 -20.36
CA ALA A 335 -8.96 20.14 -20.85
C ALA A 335 -9.04 20.93 -22.19
N GLY A 336 -10.14 21.66 -22.42
CA GLY A 336 -10.35 22.39 -23.67
C GLY A 336 -10.97 21.55 -24.79
N TYR A 337 -11.22 20.27 -24.56
CA TYR A 337 -11.96 19.41 -25.49
C TYR A 337 -13.42 19.37 -25.08
N ASP A 338 -14.27 19.86 -25.99
CA ASP A 338 -15.72 19.86 -25.78
C ASP A 338 -16.38 18.60 -26.36
N ASN A 339 -17.59 18.30 -25.86
CA ASN A 339 -18.43 17.23 -26.36
C ASN A 339 -17.79 15.83 -26.30
N ILE A 340 -16.96 15.55 -25.28
CA ILE A 340 -16.45 14.19 -25.08
C ILE A 340 -17.64 13.28 -24.78
N PRO A 341 -17.90 12.23 -25.60
CA PRO A 341 -19.05 11.36 -25.44
C PRO A 341 -19.07 10.66 -24.08
N ALA A 342 -20.26 10.18 -23.69
CA ALA A 342 -20.43 9.33 -22.53
C ALA A 342 -19.62 8.02 -22.67
N LYS A 343 -19.17 7.47 -21.53
CA LYS A 343 -18.46 6.18 -21.44
C LYS A 343 -17.08 6.14 -22.14
N VAL A 344 -16.49 7.28 -22.40
CA VAL A 344 -15.09 7.39 -22.85
C VAL A 344 -14.18 7.26 -21.63
N ARG A 345 -13.13 6.45 -21.76
CA ARG A 345 -12.08 6.36 -20.73
C ARG A 345 -11.10 7.51 -20.90
N VAL A 346 -10.93 8.33 -19.87
CA VAL A 346 -9.95 9.41 -19.77
C VAL A 346 -9.03 9.13 -18.59
N SER A 347 -7.80 9.58 -18.63
CA SER A 347 -6.84 9.31 -17.57
C SER A 347 -6.01 10.54 -17.23
N ALA A 348 -5.66 10.68 -15.96
CA ALA A 348 -4.52 11.46 -15.52
C ALA A 348 -3.38 10.49 -15.20
N MET A 349 -2.16 10.94 -15.28
CA MET A 349 -0.96 10.14 -15.02
C MET A 349 -0.08 10.89 -14.01
N PRO A 350 0.05 10.40 -12.76
CA PRO A 350 0.88 11.03 -11.74
C PRO A 350 2.30 11.30 -12.21
N TYR A 351 2.91 10.40 -12.97
CA TYR A 351 4.23 10.61 -13.57
C TYR A 351 4.34 11.97 -14.31
N ALA A 352 3.39 12.25 -15.18
CA ALA A 352 3.36 13.49 -15.95
C ALA A 352 2.95 14.71 -15.10
N LEU A 353 2.01 14.51 -14.17
CA LEU A 353 1.57 15.58 -13.27
C LEU A 353 2.71 16.06 -12.36
N HIS A 354 3.46 15.13 -11.79
CA HIS A 354 4.56 15.40 -10.87
C HIS A 354 5.81 15.98 -11.55
N ARG A 355 5.89 15.87 -12.89
CA ARG A 355 7.01 16.37 -13.70
C ARG A 355 6.66 17.62 -14.50
N ASN A 356 5.53 18.26 -14.21
CA ASN A 356 5.21 19.55 -14.82
C ASN A 356 6.14 20.65 -14.29
N ALA A 357 7.03 21.16 -15.11
CA ALA A 357 8.02 22.17 -14.74
C ALA A 357 7.42 23.54 -14.35
N GLU A 358 6.20 23.85 -14.79
CA GLU A 358 5.48 25.05 -14.36
C GLU A 358 5.01 24.98 -12.90
N VAL A 359 4.86 23.78 -12.38
CA VAL A 359 4.41 23.52 -10.99
C VAL A 359 5.58 23.10 -10.10
N TYR A 360 6.48 22.28 -10.63
CA TYR A 360 7.65 21.75 -9.95
C TYR A 360 8.92 22.15 -10.74
N PRO A 361 9.49 23.34 -10.51
CA PRO A 361 10.75 23.73 -11.15
C PRO A 361 11.84 22.68 -10.92
N GLU A 362 12.62 22.36 -11.95
CA GLU A 362 13.59 21.25 -11.96
C GLU A 362 12.90 19.91 -11.58
N PRO A 363 11.93 19.44 -12.35
CA PRO A 363 11.02 18.39 -11.93
C PRO A 363 11.70 17.02 -11.74
N GLU A 364 12.84 16.77 -12.41
CA GLU A 364 13.61 15.55 -12.27
C GLU A 364 14.59 15.57 -11.07
N SER A 365 14.76 16.74 -10.43
CA SER A 365 15.60 16.88 -9.24
C SER A 365 14.78 16.57 -7.99
N TRP A 366 15.30 15.66 -7.15
CA TRP A 366 14.74 15.40 -5.83
C TRP A 366 15.17 16.51 -4.86
N ARG A 367 14.24 17.38 -4.46
CA ARG A 367 14.48 18.62 -3.70
C ARG A 367 13.41 18.84 -2.63
N PRO A 368 13.57 18.28 -1.42
CA PRO A 368 12.61 18.48 -0.32
C PRO A 368 12.41 19.97 0.03
N GLU A 369 13.42 20.81 -0.19
CA GLU A 369 13.38 22.24 0.12
C GLU A 369 12.28 22.97 -0.65
N ARG A 370 11.82 22.45 -1.79
CA ARG A 370 10.69 23.05 -2.52
C ARG A 370 9.42 23.14 -1.67
N TRP A 371 9.20 22.14 -0.81
CA TRP A 371 8.05 22.09 0.09
C TRP A 371 8.21 22.99 1.31
N LEU A 372 9.44 23.23 1.74
CA LEU A 372 9.75 24.09 2.91
C LEU A 372 9.77 25.57 2.56
N LYS A 373 10.13 25.91 1.32
CA LYS A 373 10.32 27.30 0.88
C LYS A 373 9.16 27.85 0.07
N ALA A 374 8.19 27.01 -0.29
CA ALA A 374 7.03 27.41 -1.07
C ALA A 374 6.17 28.45 -0.34
N SER A 375 5.74 29.47 -1.05
CA SER A 375 4.66 30.33 -0.62
C SER A 375 3.34 29.53 -0.49
N GLU A 376 2.37 30.08 0.21
CA GLU A 376 1.05 29.44 0.37
C GLU A 376 0.39 29.13 -1.00
N MET A 377 0.55 30.02 -1.96
CA MET A 377 -0.01 29.84 -3.32
C MET A 377 0.71 28.73 -4.08
N GLU A 378 2.03 28.68 -4.05
CA GLU A 378 2.83 27.61 -4.67
C GLU A 378 2.54 26.27 -4.01
N MET A 379 2.48 26.21 -2.68
CA MET A 379 2.14 25.01 -1.92
C MET A 379 0.77 24.46 -2.34
N LYS A 380 -0.23 25.35 -2.43
CA LYS A 380 -1.59 24.96 -2.86
C LYS A 380 -1.60 24.41 -4.28
N GLU A 381 -0.83 24.98 -5.20
CA GLU A 381 -0.73 24.51 -6.56
C GLU A 381 0.03 23.18 -6.62
N MET A 382 1.18 23.04 -5.97
CA MET A 382 1.91 21.78 -5.88
C MET A 382 1.02 20.65 -5.32
N LEU A 383 0.32 20.88 -4.21
CA LEU A 383 -0.59 19.87 -3.63
C LEU A 383 -1.77 19.53 -4.55
N ARG A 384 -2.22 20.44 -5.38
CA ARG A 384 -3.27 20.17 -6.36
C ARG A 384 -2.80 19.20 -7.46
N TRP A 385 -1.52 19.25 -7.81
CA TRP A 385 -0.90 18.39 -8.82
C TRP A 385 -0.28 17.12 -8.22
N PHE A 386 -0.17 17.05 -6.91
CA PHE A 386 0.38 15.90 -6.19
C PHE A 386 -0.65 14.76 -6.11
N TRP A 387 -0.47 13.76 -6.98
CA TRP A 387 -1.39 12.62 -7.10
C TRP A 387 -0.73 11.28 -6.73
N ALA A 388 0.30 11.26 -5.89
CA ALA A 388 0.93 10.02 -5.43
C ALA A 388 -0.06 9.04 -4.77
N PHE A 389 -1.15 9.57 -4.20
CA PHE A 389 -2.24 8.79 -3.62
C PHE A 389 -3.53 8.86 -4.45
N GLY A 390 -3.44 9.31 -5.71
CA GLY A 390 -4.59 9.58 -6.53
C GLY A 390 -5.44 10.75 -6.06
N SER A 391 -6.65 10.89 -6.62
CA SER A 391 -7.52 12.02 -6.28
C SER A 391 -9.01 11.70 -6.41
N GLY A 392 -9.84 12.46 -5.66
CA GLY A 392 -11.30 12.34 -5.69
C GLY A 392 -11.82 11.11 -4.97
N GLY A 393 -12.97 10.59 -5.39
CA GLY A 393 -13.64 9.45 -4.74
C GLY A 393 -12.84 8.15 -4.75
N ARG A 394 -11.84 8.04 -5.65
CA ARG A 394 -10.93 6.89 -5.80
C ARG A 394 -9.54 7.13 -5.20
N MET A 395 -9.35 8.22 -4.48
CA MET A 395 -8.12 8.46 -3.73
C MET A 395 -7.82 7.29 -2.80
N CYS A 396 -6.54 6.94 -2.66
CA CYS A 396 -6.04 5.87 -1.80
C CYS A 396 -6.63 6.00 -0.39
N ILE A 397 -7.24 4.93 0.11
CA ILE A 397 -7.80 4.89 1.46
C ILE A 397 -6.71 4.81 2.51
N GLY A 398 -5.59 4.14 2.20
CA GLY A 398 -4.45 3.93 3.09
C GLY A 398 -3.47 5.10 3.17
N SER A 399 -3.72 6.23 2.50
CA SER A 399 -2.75 7.35 2.40
C SER A 399 -2.25 7.85 3.76
N ASN A 400 -3.13 8.00 4.74
CA ASN A 400 -2.72 8.44 6.09
C ASN A 400 -1.93 7.36 6.84
N LEU A 401 -2.29 6.08 6.66
CA LEU A 401 -1.57 4.96 7.27
C LEU A 401 -0.16 4.84 6.69
N ALA A 402 -0.02 4.88 5.37
CA ALA A 402 1.27 4.84 4.69
C ALA A 402 2.18 6.02 5.09
N MET A 403 1.61 7.24 5.18
CA MET A 403 2.37 8.40 5.66
C MET A 403 2.83 8.24 7.12
N GLN A 404 1.98 7.70 8.00
CA GLN A 404 2.35 7.45 9.40
C GLN A 404 3.42 6.37 9.51
N GLU A 405 3.29 5.26 8.77
CA GLU A 405 4.27 4.18 8.69
C GLU A 405 5.63 4.68 8.21
N MET A 406 5.67 5.35 7.05
CA MET A 406 6.92 5.88 6.49
C MET A 406 7.59 6.88 7.44
N LYS A 407 6.83 7.81 8.02
CA LYS A 407 7.35 8.77 8.99
C LYS A 407 7.96 8.07 10.21
N LEU A 408 7.29 7.06 10.73
CA LEU A 408 7.78 6.29 11.88
C LEU A 408 9.07 5.53 11.57
N VAL A 409 9.13 4.84 10.42
CA VAL A 409 10.32 4.08 9.99
C VAL A 409 11.52 5.01 9.75
N VAL A 410 11.29 6.12 9.05
CA VAL A 410 12.35 7.12 8.77
C VAL A 410 12.85 7.76 10.07
N THR A 411 11.93 8.07 11.02
CA THR A 411 12.31 8.56 12.35
C THR A 411 13.18 7.54 13.07
N ALA A 412 12.77 6.28 13.10
CA ALA A 412 13.51 5.22 13.79
C ALA A 412 14.92 5.02 13.21
N VAL A 413 15.07 5.09 11.89
CA VAL A 413 16.35 4.92 11.21
C VAL A 413 17.26 6.13 11.43
N TYR A 414 16.84 7.32 11.04
CA TYR A 414 17.73 8.50 11.02
C TYR A 414 17.94 9.15 12.38
N THR A 415 17.24 8.74 13.43
CA THR A 415 17.62 9.05 14.81
C THR A 415 18.90 8.30 15.22
N ASN A 416 19.10 7.08 14.74
CA ASN A 416 20.11 6.16 15.23
C ASN A 416 21.29 5.94 14.26
N TRP A 417 21.03 6.02 12.96
CA TRP A 417 22.02 5.68 11.94
C TRP A 417 21.98 6.65 10.77
N ARG A 418 23.11 6.77 10.11
CA ARG A 418 23.19 7.27 8.74
C ARG A 418 23.28 6.10 7.76
N THR A 419 22.83 6.31 6.54
CA THR A 419 22.86 5.31 5.46
C THR A 419 23.90 5.69 4.40
N VAL A 420 24.62 4.68 3.89
CA VAL A 420 25.67 4.84 2.86
C VAL A 420 25.42 3.79 1.79
N ILE A 421 25.42 4.21 0.52
CA ILE A 421 25.26 3.29 -0.63
C ILE A 421 26.49 2.38 -0.72
N VAL A 422 26.25 1.07 -0.82
CA VAL A 422 27.24 0.05 -1.11
C VAL A 422 27.07 -0.45 -2.54
N ASN A 423 25.84 -0.67 -2.98
CA ASN A 423 25.52 -1.05 -4.36
C ASN A 423 24.11 -0.59 -4.70
N ASP A 424 23.99 0.20 -5.76
CA ASP A 424 22.75 0.71 -6.34
C ASP A 424 22.57 0.33 -7.81
N GLU A 425 23.30 -0.69 -8.27
CA GLU A 425 23.16 -1.19 -9.64
C GLU A 425 21.74 -1.66 -9.90
N GLY A 426 21.13 -1.14 -10.95
CA GLY A 426 19.75 -1.39 -11.32
C GLY A 426 18.73 -0.73 -10.39
N ILE A 427 19.05 0.41 -9.79
CA ILE A 427 18.14 1.23 -8.99
C ILE A 427 17.07 1.93 -9.83
N GLU A 428 17.30 2.08 -11.13
CA GLU A 428 16.34 2.73 -12.01
C GLU A 428 14.97 2.03 -11.95
N GLU A 429 13.92 2.84 -12.03
CA GLU A 429 12.53 2.39 -11.99
C GLU A 429 12.19 1.51 -13.20
N ILE A 430 11.50 0.39 -12.97
CA ILE A 430 10.91 -0.37 -14.06
C ILE A 430 9.62 0.30 -14.56
N ASP A 431 9.34 0.19 -15.85
CA ASP A 431 8.05 0.56 -16.42
C ASP A 431 7.03 -0.57 -16.20
N ALA A 432 6.38 -0.53 -15.05
CA ALA A 432 5.38 -1.49 -14.63
C ALA A 432 4.26 -0.80 -13.85
N TYR A 433 3.25 -1.56 -13.42
CA TYR A 433 2.17 -1.01 -12.58
C TYR A 433 2.71 -0.43 -11.27
N THR A 434 3.64 -1.12 -10.61
CA THR A 434 4.41 -0.63 -9.47
C THR A 434 5.87 -0.43 -9.88
N THR A 435 6.42 0.76 -9.65
CA THR A 435 7.76 1.17 -10.09
C THR A 435 8.82 0.84 -9.04
N ARG A 436 9.16 -0.42 -8.93
CA ARG A 436 10.26 -0.87 -8.06
C ARG A 436 11.62 -0.77 -8.77
N PRO A 437 12.75 -0.86 -8.05
CA PRO A 437 14.07 -0.99 -8.67
C PRO A 437 14.12 -2.15 -9.66
N ARG A 438 14.76 -1.95 -10.80
CA ARG A 438 14.94 -3.00 -11.83
C ARG A 438 15.64 -4.24 -11.28
N SER A 439 16.63 -4.03 -10.41
CA SER A 439 17.35 -5.11 -9.73
C SER A 439 16.57 -5.77 -8.61
N ASN A 440 15.41 -5.22 -8.19
CA ASN A 440 14.72 -5.51 -6.93
C ASN A 440 15.63 -5.38 -5.68
N ARG A 441 16.64 -4.52 -5.74
CA ARG A 441 17.68 -4.40 -4.70
C ARG A 441 18.13 -2.97 -4.53
N LEU A 442 18.52 -2.63 -3.28
CA LEU A 442 19.36 -1.49 -2.94
C LEU A 442 20.19 -1.87 -1.71
N ILE A 443 21.49 -1.97 -1.87
CA ILE A 443 22.39 -2.39 -0.79
C ILE A 443 22.97 -1.18 -0.08
N LEU A 444 22.62 -1.02 1.19
CA LEU A 444 23.11 0.06 2.06
C LEU A 444 23.86 -0.48 3.26
N ARG A 445 24.77 0.33 3.77
CA ARG A 445 25.37 0.17 5.09
C ARG A 445 24.78 1.21 6.03
N PHE A 446 24.38 0.75 7.21
CA PHE A 446 23.97 1.60 8.32
C PHE A 446 25.19 1.85 9.22
N VAL A 447 25.37 3.11 9.61
CA VAL A 447 26.52 3.54 10.41
C VAL A 447 26.00 4.37 11.57
N HIS A 448 26.45 4.10 12.79
CA HIS A 448 26.08 4.90 13.96
C HIS A 448 26.39 6.39 13.77
N VAL A 449 25.56 7.26 14.32
CA VAL A 449 25.69 8.72 14.34
C VAL A 449 26.00 9.25 15.73
#